data_17ce6ed4e2fa57e14cf32038f7f7e07d
#
_entry.id   17ce6ed4e2fa57e14cf32038f7f7e07d
#
_cell.length_a   1.000
_cell.length_b   1.000
_cell.length_c   1.000
_cell.angle_alpha   90.00
_cell.angle_beta   90.00
_cell.angle_gamma   90.00
#
_symmetry.space_group_name_H-M   'P 1'
#
loop_
_entity.id
_entity.type
_entity.pdbx_description
1 polymer ?
#
loop_
_entity_poly.entity_id
_entity_poly.type
_entity_poly.pdbx_seq_one_letter_code
_entity_poly.pdbx_strand_id
1 'polypeptide(L)'
;VRFTIQRPDLGKALAETEKDIERAVTSGMRDAADGLKQDLREDVVAAGLGERLSRTWRGKTFPEVAESAEAAAYVWSRAPKIVDAFDRGVVIRSARGLFLAIPTAAAGKSGRSAVGSREKITPEGWQRRTGLKLRFVYRRGRPSLLVADDARITTRGLAARNRRKTGQASVIVFILVPQVALKKRLDVESAAKRQAARVPSLIARHWPQS
;
A
#
# COMPACT_ATOMS: atom_id res chain seq x y z
N VAL A 1 55.36 51.51 11.55
CA VAL A 1 54.18 50.69 11.74
C VAL A 1 54.27 49.59 10.73
N ARG A 2 54.40 48.29 11.16
CA ARG A 2 54.33 47.11 10.27
C ARG A 2 52.92 46.55 10.28
N PHE A 3 52.26 46.51 9.12
CA PHE A 3 50.98 45.82 8.94
C PHE A 3 51.27 44.39 8.43
N THR A 4 50.88 43.41 9.20
CA THR A 4 50.93 41.99 8.77
C THR A 4 49.52 41.60 8.35
N ILE A 5 49.31 41.38 7.06
CA ILE A 5 48.03 40.88 6.54
C ILE A 5 48.11 39.35 6.61
N GLN A 6 47.35 38.74 7.51
CA GLN A 6 47.13 37.30 7.51
C GLN A 6 46.19 36.98 6.36
N ARG A 7 46.69 36.29 5.32
CA ARG A 7 45.85 35.78 4.24
C ARG A 7 45.19 34.48 4.71
N PRO A 8 43.85 34.42 4.70
CA PRO A 8 43.20 33.14 4.98
C PRO A 8 43.59 32.08 3.92
N ASP A 9 43.73 30.85 4.34
CA ASP A 9 43.95 29.71 3.42
C ASP A 9 42.67 29.46 2.64
N LEU A 10 42.60 29.99 1.43
CA LEU A 10 41.45 29.91 0.54
C LEU A 10 41.12 28.42 0.21
N GLY A 11 42.16 27.56 0.08
CA GLY A 11 41.92 26.14 -0.20
C GLY A 11 41.18 25.45 0.93
N LYS A 12 41.58 25.73 2.17
CA LYS A 12 40.92 25.20 3.36
C LYS A 12 39.49 25.72 3.50
N ALA A 13 39.29 27.05 3.33
CA ALA A 13 37.99 27.67 3.41
C ALA A 13 37.01 27.13 2.35
N LEU A 14 37.46 26.88 1.11
CA LEU A 14 36.65 26.28 0.06
C LEU A 14 36.28 24.83 0.39
N ALA A 15 37.23 24.04 0.88
CA ALA A 15 36.96 22.62 1.25
C ALA A 15 35.99 22.52 2.45
N GLU A 16 36.03 23.46 3.40
CA GLU A 16 35.06 23.53 4.50
C GLU A 16 33.66 23.88 3.96
N THR A 17 33.56 24.89 3.09
CA THR A 17 32.31 25.29 2.45
C THR A 17 31.67 24.12 1.63
N GLU A 18 32.50 23.38 0.87
CA GLU A 18 32.05 22.22 0.10
C GLU A 18 31.42 21.15 1.03
N LYS A 19 32.08 20.81 2.13
CA LYS A 19 31.52 19.88 3.13
C LYS A 19 30.24 20.37 3.75
N ASP A 20 30.13 21.67 4.02
CA ASP A 20 28.91 22.24 4.57
C ASP A 20 27.74 22.16 3.58
N ILE A 21 28.00 22.37 2.28
CA ILE A 21 27.02 22.16 1.20
C ILE A 21 26.58 20.71 1.17
N GLU A 22 27.53 19.76 1.13
CA GLU A 22 27.24 18.33 1.07
C GLU A 22 26.39 17.89 2.26
N ARG A 23 26.71 18.34 3.46
CA ARG A 23 25.97 18.06 4.68
C ARG A 23 24.56 18.64 4.63
N ALA A 24 24.42 19.91 4.27
CA ALA A 24 23.13 20.60 4.21
C ALA A 24 22.20 19.96 3.18
N VAL A 25 22.72 19.63 1.98
CA VAL A 25 21.95 18.99 0.93
C VAL A 25 21.53 17.58 1.35
N THR A 26 22.45 16.76 1.85
CA THR A 26 22.14 15.39 2.29
C THR A 26 21.10 15.38 3.41
N SER A 27 21.23 16.28 4.40
CA SER A 27 20.29 16.37 5.51
C SER A 27 18.93 16.89 5.06
N GLY A 28 18.89 17.91 4.21
CA GLY A 28 17.66 18.43 3.63
C GLY A 28 16.90 17.43 2.79
N MET A 29 17.63 16.61 2.00
CA MET A 29 17.03 15.52 1.22
C MET A 29 16.52 14.38 2.11
N ARG A 30 17.18 14.10 3.21
CA ARG A 30 16.73 13.12 4.21
C ARG A 30 15.44 13.57 4.88
N ASP A 31 15.38 14.83 5.31
CA ASP A 31 14.15 15.44 5.87
C ASP A 31 12.99 15.43 4.86
N ALA A 32 13.28 15.73 3.58
CA ALA A 32 12.28 15.70 2.53
C ALA A 32 11.71 14.27 2.29
N ALA A 33 12.59 13.25 2.29
CA ALA A 33 12.17 11.87 2.15
C ALA A 33 11.31 11.41 3.34
N ASP A 34 11.71 11.76 4.54
CA ASP A 34 10.97 11.40 5.75
C ASP A 34 9.64 12.15 5.84
N GLY A 35 9.62 13.44 5.48
CA GLY A 35 8.40 14.22 5.37
C GLY A 35 7.42 13.64 4.35
N LEU A 36 7.87 13.35 3.12
CA LEU A 36 7.03 12.73 2.10
C LEU A 36 6.49 11.37 2.54
N LYS A 37 7.33 10.53 3.12
CA LYS A 37 6.93 9.22 3.65
C LYS A 37 5.85 9.36 4.72
N GLN A 38 5.98 10.35 5.60
CA GLN A 38 5.01 10.60 6.65
C GLN A 38 3.68 11.12 6.09
N ASP A 39 3.71 12.13 5.21
CA ASP A 39 2.52 12.66 4.55
C ASP A 39 1.73 11.55 3.85
N LEU A 40 2.42 10.70 3.06
CA LEU A 40 1.79 9.59 2.35
C LEU A 40 1.20 8.52 3.28
N ARG A 41 1.78 8.32 4.46
CA ARG A 41 1.21 7.42 5.48
C ARG A 41 -0.06 8.00 6.10
N GLU A 42 -0.04 9.28 6.40
CA GLU A 42 -1.19 10.00 6.97
C GLU A 42 -2.35 10.06 5.96
N ASP A 43 -2.07 10.35 4.69
CA ASP A 43 -3.06 10.33 3.61
C ASP A 43 -3.75 8.96 3.48
N VAL A 44 -2.99 7.85 3.58
CA VAL A 44 -3.55 6.49 3.54
C VAL A 44 -4.47 6.23 4.73
N VAL A 45 -4.11 6.68 5.92
CA VAL A 45 -4.94 6.51 7.13
C VAL A 45 -6.17 7.40 7.05
N ALA A 46 -6.03 8.67 6.66
CA ALA A 46 -7.13 9.62 6.48
C ALA A 46 -8.12 9.15 5.41
N ALA A 47 -7.65 8.51 4.33
CA ALA A 47 -8.47 7.90 3.31
C ALA A 47 -9.22 6.63 3.79
N GLY A 48 -9.03 6.19 5.04
CA GLY A 48 -9.65 4.99 5.60
C GLY A 48 -9.14 3.68 4.99
N LEU A 49 -7.92 3.66 4.43
CA LEU A 49 -7.30 2.47 3.83
C LEU A 49 -6.53 1.62 4.85
N GLY A 50 -6.39 2.13 6.08
CA GLY A 50 -5.89 1.43 7.24
C GLY A 50 -4.36 1.47 7.40
N GLU A 51 -3.90 1.35 8.63
CA GLU A 51 -2.48 1.42 9.01
C GLU A 51 -1.58 0.37 8.32
N ARG A 52 -2.13 -0.80 8.00
CA ARG A 52 -1.34 -1.84 7.34
C ARG A 52 -0.85 -1.39 5.98
N LEU A 53 -1.65 -0.65 5.22
CA LEU A 53 -1.26 -0.09 3.94
C LEU A 53 -0.34 1.11 4.14
N SER A 54 -0.59 1.97 5.13
CA SER A 54 0.29 3.11 5.43
C SER A 54 1.72 2.67 5.73
N ARG A 55 1.89 1.57 6.48
CA ARG A 55 3.21 1.00 6.80
C ARG A 55 3.96 0.39 5.60
N THR A 56 3.36 0.34 4.41
CA THR A 56 4.06 -0.11 3.19
C THR A 56 4.98 0.95 2.61
N TRP A 57 4.79 2.22 2.95
CA TRP A 57 5.64 3.30 2.49
C TRP A 57 7.05 3.25 3.11
N ARG A 58 8.05 3.37 2.26
CA ARG A 58 9.48 3.33 2.57
C ARG A 58 10.16 4.54 1.95
N GLY A 59 11.20 5.01 2.59
CA GLY A 59 12.07 6.08 2.08
C GLY A 59 13.52 5.68 2.22
N LYS A 60 14.37 6.19 1.33
CA LYS A 60 15.82 6.02 1.35
C LYS A 60 16.47 7.25 0.72
N THR A 61 17.60 7.66 1.28
CA THR A 61 18.41 8.77 0.75
C THR A 61 19.75 8.19 0.28
N PHE A 62 20.27 8.71 -0.80
CA PHE A 62 21.54 8.32 -1.37
C PHE A 62 22.46 9.55 -1.47
N PRO A 63 23.73 9.40 -1.13
CA PRO A 63 24.36 8.21 -0.52
C PRO A 63 23.82 7.91 0.88
N GLU A 64 23.87 6.63 1.32
CA GLU A 64 23.31 6.22 2.61
C GLU A 64 24.12 6.68 3.80
N VAL A 65 25.44 6.67 3.67
CA VAL A 65 26.40 6.91 4.76
C VAL A 65 27.18 8.19 4.53
N ALA A 66 27.60 8.48 3.29
CA ALA A 66 28.35 9.67 2.95
C ALA A 66 27.47 10.91 2.83
N GLU A 67 28.09 12.08 2.88
CA GLU A 67 27.47 13.36 2.52
C GLU A 67 27.76 13.68 1.06
N SER A 68 26.86 14.36 0.34
CA SER A 68 27.03 14.70 -1.07
C SER A 68 26.15 15.89 -1.45
N ALA A 69 26.69 16.79 -2.25
CA ALA A 69 25.94 17.85 -2.90
C ALA A 69 24.91 17.36 -3.94
N GLU A 70 25.11 16.11 -4.43
CA GLU A 70 24.20 15.43 -5.37
C GLU A 70 23.28 14.42 -4.67
N ALA A 71 23.02 14.58 -3.38
CA ALA A 71 22.18 13.66 -2.64
C ALA A 71 20.79 13.56 -3.25
N ALA A 72 20.27 12.33 -3.37
CA ALA A 72 18.95 12.03 -3.90
C ALA A 72 18.11 11.26 -2.87
N ALA A 73 16.81 11.52 -2.86
CA ALA A 73 15.86 10.83 -2.01
C ALA A 73 14.84 10.04 -2.84
N TYR A 74 14.49 8.86 -2.36
CA TYR A 74 13.52 7.98 -3.01
C TYR A 74 12.49 7.47 -2.00
N VAL A 75 11.21 7.63 -2.32
CA VAL A 75 10.09 7.14 -1.51
C VAL A 75 9.23 6.21 -2.35
N TRP A 76 8.93 5.03 -1.83
CA TRP A 76 8.15 4.01 -2.56
C TRP A 76 7.24 3.21 -1.64
N SER A 77 6.24 2.53 -2.21
CA SER A 77 5.39 1.58 -1.49
C SER A 77 5.75 0.14 -1.81
N ARG A 78 5.69 -0.75 -0.79
CA ARG A 78 5.76 -2.21 -0.98
C ARG A 78 4.47 -2.81 -1.56
N ALA A 79 3.41 -2.01 -1.69
CA ALA A 79 2.14 -2.40 -2.28
C ALA A 79 1.74 -1.47 -3.44
N PRO A 80 2.61 -1.29 -4.48
CA PRO A 80 2.41 -0.26 -5.51
C PRO A 80 1.09 -0.43 -6.25
N LYS A 81 0.67 -1.66 -6.57
CA LYS A 81 -0.60 -1.94 -7.26
C LYS A 81 -1.84 -1.48 -6.48
N ILE A 82 -1.79 -1.57 -5.15
CA ILE A 82 -2.90 -1.14 -4.30
C ILE A 82 -2.94 0.37 -4.22
N VAL A 83 -1.78 0.99 -3.99
CA VAL A 83 -1.64 2.45 -3.95
C VAL A 83 -2.09 3.07 -5.27
N ASP A 84 -1.59 2.60 -6.41
CA ASP A 84 -1.95 3.07 -7.75
C ASP A 84 -3.46 2.94 -8.04
N ALA A 85 -4.08 1.84 -7.60
CA ALA A 85 -5.52 1.64 -7.75
C ALA A 85 -6.36 2.69 -6.99
N PHE A 86 -5.91 3.17 -5.83
CA PHE A 86 -6.58 4.23 -5.08
C PHE A 86 -6.13 5.64 -5.47
N ASP A 87 -4.96 5.79 -6.06
CA ASP A 87 -4.45 7.07 -6.57
C ASP A 87 -5.14 7.48 -7.89
N ARG A 88 -5.32 6.53 -8.80
CA ARG A 88 -5.97 6.80 -10.11
C ARG A 88 -7.47 6.56 -10.09
N GLY A 89 -7.95 5.69 -9.20
CA GLY A 89 -9.29 5.13 -9.27
C GLY A 89 -9.40 4.12 -10.42
N VAL A 90 -9.78 2.89 -10.12
CA VAL A 90 -9.78 1.79 -11.10
C VAL A 90 -11.09 1.05 -11.08
N VAL A 91 -11.59 0.67 -12.24
CA VAL A 91 -12.69 -0.29 -12.38
C VAL A 91 -12.10 -1.68 -12.51
N ILE A 92 -12.30 -2.50 -11.48
CA ILE A 92 -11.87 -3.90 -11.45
C ILE A 92 -12.98 -4.76 -12.06
N ARG A 93 -12.65 -5.47 -13.13
CA ARG A 93 -13.52 -6.44 -13.81
C ARG A 93 -12.94 -7.84 -13.68
N SER A 94 -13.79 -8.86 -13.80
CA SER A 94 -13.31 -10.23 -13.88
C SER A 94 -12.58 -10.47 -15.20
N ALA A 95 -11.35 -10.99 -15.11
CA ALA A 95 -10.56 -11.33 -16.30
C ALA A 95 -10.98 -12.66 -16.97
N ARG A 96 -11.69 -13.53 -16.24
CA ARG A 96 -12.02 -14.91 -16.68
C ARG A 96 -13.50 -15.25 -16.60
N GLY A 97 -14.38 -14.31 -16.30
CA GLY A 97 -15.79 -14.59 -16.17
C GLY A 97 -16.65 -13.32 -16.14
N LEU A 98 -17.96 -13.52 -16.11
CA LEU A 98 -18.94 -12.43 -16.10
C LEU A 98 -18.98 -11.69 -14.75
N PHE A 99 -18.46 -12.30 -13.68
CA PHE A 99 -18.58 -11.78 -12.32
C PHE A 99 -17.29 -11.90 -11.51
N LEU A 100 -17.07 -10.93 -10.65
CA LEU A 100 -16.10 -11.00 -9.54
C LEU A 100 -16.77 -11.70 -8.36
N ALA A 101 -16.17 -12.79 -7.87
CA ALA A 101 -16.66 -13.52 -6.70
C ALA A 101 -16.03 -12.92 -5.44
N ILE A 102 -16.81 -12.12 -4.69
CA ILE A 102 -16.39 -11.53 -3.43
C ILE A 102 -16.74 -12.50 -2.29
N PRO A 103 -15.75 -13.01 -1.54
CA PRO A 103 -16.02 -13.94 -0.46
C PRO A 103 -16.72 -13.23 0.72
N THR A 104 -17.72 -13.88 1.29
CA THR A 104 -18.33 -13.46 2.56
C THR A 104 -17.49 -13.96 3.75
N ALA A 105 -17.83 -13.53 4.97
CA ALA A 105 -17.20 -14.05 6.18
C ALA A 105 -17.29 -15.58 6.26
N ALA A 106 -18.41 -16.16 5.81
CA ALA A 106 -18.65 -17.61 5.80
C ALA A 106 -17.73 -18.39 4.85
N ALA A 107 -17.16 -17.72 3.84
CA ALA A 107 -16.19 -18.33 2.93
C ALA A 107 -14.83 -18.60 3.61
N GLY A 108 -14.45 -17.77 4.59
CA GLY A 108 -13.12 -17.78 5.21
C GLY A 108 -12.05 -17.10 4.35
N LYS A 109 -10.79 -17.23 4.75
CA LYS A 109 -9.66 -16.44 4.19
C LYS A 109 -8.84 -17.16 3.12
N SER A 110 -9.01 -18.47 2.95
CA SER A 110 -8.19 -19.26 2.02
C SER A 110 -8.96 -20.36 1.33
N GLY A 111 -8.59 -20.68 0.10
CA GLY A 111 -9.00 -21.82 -0.69
C GLY A 111 -7.99 -22.95 -0.66
N ARG A 112 -8.23 -23.97 -1.50
CA ARG A 112 -7.33 -25.10 -1.75
C ARG A 112 -7.07 -25.22 -3.26
N SER A 113 -5.81 -25.33 -3.66
CA SER A 113 -5.43 -25.54 -5.05
C SER A 113 -5.79 -26.95 -5.53
N ALA A 114 -5.64 -27.20 -6.82
CA ALA A 114 -5.81 -28.54 -7.40
C ALA A 114 -4.82 -29.56 -6.80
N VAL A 115 -3.61 -29.11 -6.46
CA VAL A 115 -2.54 -29.92 -5.84
C VAL A 115 -2.67 -30.03 -4.31
N GLY A 116 -3.70 -29.40 -3.72
CA GLY A 116 -3.96 -29.47 -2.29
C GLY A 116 -3.29 -28.40 -1.42
N SER A 117 -2.46 -27.53 -1.98
CA SER A 117 -1.83 -26.42 -1.25
C SER A 117 -2.83 -25.30 -0.92
N ARG A 118 -2.47 -24.47 0.06
CA ARG A 118 -3.27 -23.30 0.46
C ARG A 118 -3.07 -22.16 -0.53
N GLU A 119 -4.16 -21.59 -1.03
CA GLU A 119 -4.14 -20.46 -1.95
C GLU A 119 -5.20 -19.40 -1.62
N LYS A 120 -5.25 -18.34 -2.43
CA LYS A 120 -6.33 -17.34 -2.33
C LYS A 120 -7.69 -18.00 -2.46
N ILE A 121 -8.66 -17.46 -1.72
CA ILE A 121 -10.02 -17.96 -1.77
C ILE A 121 -10.65 -17.68 -3.13
N THR A 122 -11.05 -18.74 -3.81
CA THR A 122 -11.83 -18.72 -5.05
C THR A 122 -13.03 -19.66 -4.88
N PRO A 123 -14.10 -19.50 -5.67
CA PRO A 123 -15.24 -20.45 -5.61
C PRO A 123 -14.81 -21.91 -5.74
N GLU A 124 -13.97 -22.21 -6.72
CA GLU A 124 -13.45 -23.57 -6.93
C GLU A 124 -12.56 -24.04 -5.77
N GLY A 125 -11.62 -23.20 -5.32
CA GLY A 125 -10.74 -23.52 -4.18
C GLY A 125 -11.52 -23.70 -2.88
N TRP A 126 -12.62 -22.98 -2.71
CA TRP A 126 -13.54 -23.18 -1.59
C TRP A 126 -14.26 -24.54 -1.68
N GLN A 127 -14.80 -24.90 -2.86
CA GLN A 127 -15.44 -26.19 -3.09
C GLN A 127 -14.46 -27.35 -2.84
N ARG A 128 -13.22 -27.26 -3.34
CA ARG A 128 -12.18 -28.26 -3.07
C ARG A 128 -11.85 -28.40 -1.57
N ARG A 129 -11.83 -27.29 -0.84
CA ARG A 129 -11.55 -27.31 0.60
C ARG A 129 -12.68 -27.92 1.42
N THR A 130 -13.92 -27.61 1.09
CA THR A 130 -15.10 -27.99 1.92
C THR A 130 -15.79 -29.25 1.45
N GLY A 131 -15.60 -29.63 0.19
CA GLY A 131 -16.34 -30.73 -0.45
C GLY A 131 -17.82 -30.40 -0.71
N LEU A 132 -18.22 -29.15 -0.57
CA LEU A 132 -19.56 -28.65 -0.85
C LEU A 132 -19.62 -28.04 -2.25
N LYS A 133 -20.72 -28.27 -2.98
CA LYS A 133 -20.99 -27.60 -4.26
C LYS A 133 -21.60 -26.21 -3.99
N LEU A 134 -21.27 -25.27 -4.86
CA LEU A 134 -21.85 -23.94 -4.86
C LEU A 134 -22.95 -23.86 -5.92
N ARG A 135 -24.12 -23.41 -5.53
CA ARG A 135 -25.25 -23.13 -6.41
C ARG A 135 -25.30 -21.65 -6.74
N PHE A 136 -25.44 -21.32 -8.02
CA PHE A 136 -25.65 -19.95 -8.48
C PHE A 136 -27.11 -19.51 -8.23
N VAL A 137 -27.26 -18.35 -7.62
CA VAL A 137 -28.56 -17.70 -7.39
C VAL A 137 -28.56 -16.35 -8.08
N TYR A 138 -29.26 -16.28 -9.20
CA TYR A 138 -29.47 -15.00 -9.88
C TYR A 138 -30.45 -14.11 -9.12
N ARG A 139 -30.13 -12.82 -9.03
CA ARG A 139 -31.02 -11.82 -8.44
C ARG A 139 -31.13 -10.61 -9.36
N ARG A 140 -32.34 -10.31 -9.84
CA ARG A 140 -32.57 -9.13 -10.70
C ARG A 140 -32.34 -7.86 -9.90
N GLY A 141 -31.54 -6.93 -10.45
CA GLY A 141 -31.26 -5.61 -9.83
C GLY A 141 -30.40 -5.66 -8.56
N ARG A 142 -29.86 -6.83 -8.18
CA ARG A 142 -28.97 -7.03 -7.02
C ARG A 142 -27.81 -7.94 -7.38
N PRO A 143 -26.68 -7.88 -6.64
CA PRO A 143 -25.58 -8.83 -6.84
C PRO A 143 -26.08 -10.28 -6.75
N SER A 144 -25.73 -11.11 -7.73
CA SER A 144 -26.01 -12.56 -7.69
C SER A 144 -25.16 -13.25 -6.61
N LEU A 145 -25.50 -14.47 -6.26
CA LEU A 145 -24.89 -15.18 -5.13
C LEU A 145 -24.38 -16.54 -5.54
N LEU A 146 -23.32 -17.00 -4.87
CA LEU A 146 -22.97 -18.41 -4.77
C LEU A 146 -23.29 -18.88 -3.36
N VAL A 147 -24.15 -19.88 -3.28
CA VAL A 147 -24.73 -20.40 -2.05
C VAL A 147 -24.32 -21.85 -1.89
N ALA A 148 -23.94 -22.23 -0.70
CA ALA A 148 -23.76 -23.63 -0.33
C ALA A 148 -25.03 -24.14 0.35
N ASP A 149 -25.69 -25.10 -0.27
CA ASP A 149 -26.78 -25.80 0.36
C ASP A 149 -26.21 -26.94 1.24
N ASP A 150 -26.99 -27.47 2.16
CA ASP A 150 -26.57 -28.50 3.14
C ASP A 150 -25.35 -28.12 3.99
N ALA A 151 -25.14 -26.81 4.17
CA ALA A 151 -24.07 -26.28 4.99
C ALA A 151 -24.55 -26.01 6.43
N ARG A 152 -23.60 -25.92 7.34
CA ARG A 152 -23.76 -25.35 8.68
C ARG A 152 -22.76 -24.23 8.90
N ILE A 153 -23.11 -23.31 9.74
CA ILE A 153 -22.15 -22.30 10.21
C ILE A 153 -21.48 -22.84 11.46
N THR A 154 -20.14 -22.84 11.45
CA THR A 154 -19.33 -23.21 12.61
C THR A 154 -19.36 -22.12 13.66
N THR A 155 -18.91 -22.41 14.90
CA THR A 155 -18.71 -21.40 15.96
C THR A 155 -17.81 -20.25 15.56
N ARG A 156 -16.95 -20.42 14.55
CA ARG A 156 -16.08 -19.39 13.97
C ARG A 156 -16.74 -18.63 12.80
N GLY A 157 -18.04 -18.81 12.57
CA GLY A 157 -18.77 -18.16 11.48
C GLY A 157 -18.48 -18.71 10.08
N LEU A 158 -17.79 -19.84 9.94
CA LEU A 158 -17.43 -20.42 8.64
C LEU A 158 -18.45 -21.45 8.17
N ALA A 159 -18.74 -21.43 6.86
CA ALA A 159 -19.56 -22.47 6.25
C ALA A 159 -18.77 -23.79 6.14
N ALA A 160 -19.35 -24.86 6.64
CA ALA A 160 -18.78 -26.21 6.63
C ALA A 160 -19.86 -27.25 6.32
N ARG A 161 -19.43 -28.43 5.85
CA ARG A 161 -20.32 -29.53 5.55
C ARG A 161 -21.08 -30.00 6.80
N ASN A 162 -22.40 -30.14 6.68
CA ASN A 162 -23.22 -30.69 7.74
C ASN A 162 -23.28 -32.21 7.63
N ARG A 163 -22.46 -32.92 8.41
CA ARG A 163 -22.42 -34.39 8.38
C ARG A 163 -23.63 -35.03 9.06
N ARG A 164 -24.30 -34.30 9.97
CA ARG A 164 -25.41 -34.86 10.77
C ARG A 164 -26.79 -34.66 10.15
N LYS A 165 -26.87 -33.95 9.02
CA LYS A 165 -28.11 -33.60 8.29
C LYS A 165 -29.20 -32.87 9.13
N THR A 166 -28.89 -32.48 10.37
CA THR A 166 -29.75 -31.68 11.22
C THR A 166 -29.39 -30.20 11.11
N GLY A 167 -30.40 -29.32 10.98
CA GLY A 167 -30.14 -27.86 10.85
C GLY A 167 -29.46 -27.48 9.54
N GLN A 168 -29.89 -28.05 8.43
CA GLN A 168 -29.41 -27.70 7.09
C GLN A 168 -29.78 -26.25 6.78
N ALA A 169 -28.79 -25.46 6.36
CA ALA A 169 -28.99 -24.08 5.96
C ALA A 169 -28.34 -23.81 4.61
N SER A 170 -28.95 -22.94 3.84
CA SER A 170 -28.34 -22.35 2.66
C SER A 170 -27.48 -21.18 3.08
N VAL A 171 -26.16 -21.30 2.94
CA VAL A 171 -25.20 -20.27 3.39
C VAL A 171 -24.64 -19.53 2.18
N ILE A 172 -24.74 -18.19 2.20
CA ILE A 172 -24.15 -17.34 1.17
C ILE A 172 -22.62 -17.32 1.36
N VAL A 173 -21.90 -17.87 0.39
CA VAL A 173 -20.44 -17.99 0.44
C VAL A 173 -19.76 -16.90 -0.37
N PHE A 174 -20.28 -16.55 -1.55
CA PHE A 174 -19.76 -15.46 -2.37
C PHE A 174 -20.89 -14.57 -2.86
N ILE A 175 -20.58 -13.29 -2.97
CA ILE A 175 -21.37 -12.30 -3.65
C ILE A 175 -20.75 -12.06 -5.03
N LEU A 176 -21.56 -12.11 -6.09
CA LEU A 176 -21.11 -11.99 -7.46
C LEU A 176 -21.47 -10.61 -8.01
N VAL A 177 -20.47 -9.83 -8.37
CA VAL A 177 -20.63 -8.51 -8.97
C VAL A 177 -19.94 -8.44 -10.33
N PRO A 178 -20.50 -7.73 -11.34
CA PRO A 178 -19.88 -7.67 -12.67
C PRO A 178 -18.58 -6.87 -12.65
N GLN A 179 -18.53 -5.84 -11.83
CA GLN A 179 -17.35 -4.98 -11.65
C GLN A 179 -17.38 -4.28 -10.28
N VAL A 180 -16.22 -3.85 -9.83
CA VAL A 180 -16.06 -2.98 -8.64
C VAL A 180 -15.30 -1.73 -9.07
N ALA A 181 -15.90 -0.56 -8.86
CA ALA A 181 -15.21 0.71 -9.05
C ALA A 181 -14.54 1.13 -7.74
N LEU A 182 -13.22 1.24 -7.75
CA LEU A 182 -12.47 1.88 -6.69
C LEU A 182 -12.41 3.38 -6.99
N LYS A 183 -12.91 4.20 -6.09
CA LYS A 183 -12.80 5.65 -6.19
C LYS A 183 -11.37 6.09 -5.88
N LYS A 184 -10.88 7.14 -6.56
CA LYS A 184 -9.64 7.84 -6.18
C LYS A 184 -9.79 8.31 -4.72
N ARG A 185 -8.79 7.98 -3.89
CA ARG A 185 -8.74 8.36 -2.46
C ARG A 185 -7.38 8.89 -2.05
N LEU A 186 -6.36 8.71 -2.89
CA LEU A 186 -5.00 9.19 -2.68
C LEU A 186 -4.63 10.18 -3.78
N ASP A 187 -3.64 11.02 -3.50
CA ASP A 187 -3.04 11.93 -4.46
C ASP A 187 -1.53 12.02 -4.21
N VAL A 188 -0.85 10.97 -4.65
CA VAL A 188 0.60 10.79 -4.44
C VAL A 188 1.39 11.88 -5.13
N GLU A 189 0.97 12.29 -6.32
CA GLU A 189 1.65 13.32 -7.10
C GLU A 189 1.62 14.70 -6.39
N SER A 190 0.47 15.10 -5.89
CA SER A 190 0.33 16.36 -5.16
C SER A 190 1.14 16.36 -3.86
N ALA A 191 1.19 15.24 -3.13
CA ALA A 191 2.03 15.11 -1.94
C ALA A 191 3.52 15.24 -2.30
N ALA A 192 3.97 14.59 -3.37
CA ALA A 192 5.34 14.68 -3.86
C ALA A 192 5.70 16.12 -4.27
N LYS A 193 4.83 16.81 -5.01
CA LYS A 193 5.04 18.21 -5.40
C LYS A 193 5.13 19.15 -4.20
N ARG A 194 4.28 18.98 -3.20
CA ARG A 194 4.34 19.79 -1.97
C ARG A 194 5.68 19.62 -1.25
N GLN A 195 6.16 18.40 -1.10
CA GLN A 195 7.44 18.14 -0.45
C GLN A 195 8.63 18.59 -1.30
N ALA A 196 8.59 18.42 -2.62
CA ALA A 196 9.62 18.94 -3.52
C ALA A 196 9.77 20.48 -3.42
N ALA A 197 8.67 21.20 -3.32
CA ALA A 197 8.69 22.65 -3.12
C ALA A 197 9.32 23.07 -1.79
N ARG A 198 9.36 22.21 -0.78
CA ARG A 198 9.98 22.47 0.53
C ARG A 198 11.49 22.19 0.57
N VAL A 199 12.02 21.44 -0.40
CA VAL A 199 13.43 21.02 -0.41
C VAL A 199 14.41 22.20 -0.22
N PRO A 200 14.28 23.34 -0.92
CA PRO A 200 15.20 24.45 -0.71
C PRO A 200 15.22 24.97 0.73
N SER A 201 14.06 25.07 1.37
CA SER A 201 13.96 25.54 2.76
C SER A 201 14.49 24.50 3.76
N LEU A 202 14.36 23.19 3.45
CA LEU A 202 14.92 22.13 4.26
C LEU A 202 16.46 22.12 4.19
N ILE A 203 17.03 22.33 3.01
CA ILE A 203 18.47 22.48 2.84
C ILE A 203 18.98 23.71 3.59
N ALA A 204 18.31 24.88 3.43
CA ALA A 204 18.69 26.10 4.10
C ALA A 204 18.67 25.99 5.63
N ARG A 205 17.80 25.16 6.21
CA ARG A 205 17.74 24.90 7.66
C ARG A 205 19.01 24.22 8.18
N HIS A 206 19.63 23.39 7.36
CA HIS A 206 20.86 22.66 7.70
C HIS A 206 22.14 23.41 7.32
N TRP A 207 21.99 24.62 6.77
CA TRP A 207 23.14 25.47 6.48
C TRP A 207 23.75 25.96 7.79
N PRO A 208 25.11 25.93 7.95
CA PRO A 208 25.74 26.45 9.16
C PRO A 208 25.40 27.91 9.34
N GLN A 209 24.95 28.28 10.54
CA GLN A 209 24.77 29.69 10.93
C GLN A 209 26.14 30.22 11.27
N SER A 210 26.66 31.16 10.45
CA SER A 210 27.92 31.87 10.71
C SER A 210 27.80 32.72 11.96
#